data_fd264e9c37737c5a85fc3072608f2d0a
#
_entry.id   fd264e9c37737c5a85fc3072608f2d0a
#
_cell.length_a   1.000
_cell.length_b   1.000
_cell.length_c   1.000
_cell.angle_alpha   90.00
_cell.angle_beta   90.00
_cell.angle_gamma   90.00
#
_symmetry.space_group_name_H-M   'P 1'
#
loop_
_entity.id
_entity.type
_entity.pdbx_description
1 polymer ?
#
loop_
_entity_poly.entity_id
_entity_poly.type
_entity_poly.pdbx_seq_one_letter_code
_entity_poly.pdbx_strand_id
1 'polypeptide(L)'
;RLVVVTLGLEGALGVCADAEVRVTAPAVKVVDTIGAGDAFGAAVLAWLADHGRLSRDLRLARDELRAALEFACLVASITCTRAGADPPWRNELRRGSRRT
;
A
#
# COMPACT_ATOMS: atom_id res chain seq x y z
N ARG A 1 9.29 -14.49 4.60
CA ARG A 1 9.08 -14.12 3.19
C ARG A 1 7.74 -13.44 3.03
N LEU A 2 7.72 -12.34 2.30
CA LEU A 2 6.50 -11.59 2.04
C LEU A 2 6.12 -11.73 0.57
N VAL A 3 4.89 -12.14 0.32
CA VAL A 3 4.31 -12.17 -1.03
C VAL A 3 3.08 -11.28 -1.04
N VAL A 4 3.01 -10.37 -1.99
CA VAL A 4 1.89 -9.45 -2.14
C VAL A 4 1.36 -9.52 -3.56
N VAL A 5 0.05 -9.66 -3.67
CA VAL A 5 -0.65 -9.65 -4.97
C VAL A 5 -1.57 -8.45 -4.99
N THR A 6 -1.39 -7.57 -5.95
CA THR A 6 -2.29 -6.43 -6.15
C THR A 6 -3.51 -6.87 -6.95
N LEU A 7 -4.67 -6.39 -6.54
CA LEU A 7 -5.96 -6.75 -7.16
C LEU A 7 -6.60 -5.54 -7.85
N GLY A 8 -5.78 -4.62 -8.31
CA GLY A 8 -6.25 -3.38 -8.95
C GLY A 8 -7.08 -2.56 -7.99
N LEU A 9 -8.26 -2.13 -8.44
CA LEU A 9 -9.15 -1.30 -7.63
C LEU A 9 -9.80 -2.08 -6.47
N GLU A 10 -9.67 -3.40 -6.45
CA GLU A 10 -10.23 -4.23 -5.39
C GLU A 10 -9.34 -4.32 -4.15
N GLY A 11 -8.08 -3.89 -4.25
CA GLY A 11 -7.18 -3.88 -3.11
C GLY A 11 -5.97 -4.77 -3.28
N ALA A 12 -5.60 -5.49 -2.22
CA ALA A 12 -4.40 -6.34 -2.23
C ALA A 12 -4.54 -7.52 -1.27
N LEU A 13 -3.80 -8.56 -1.58
CA LEU A 13 -3.66 -9.77 -0.75
C LEU A 13 -2.19 -9.91 -0.38
N GLY A 14 -1.90 -10.09 0.89
CA GLY A 14 -0.54 -10.32 1.36
C GLY A 14 -0.42 -11.59 2.18
N VAL A 15 0.72 -12.25 2.04
CA VAL A 15 1.04 -13.46 2.81
C VAL A 15 2.45 -13.29 3.38
N CYS A 16 2.57 -13.45 4.69
CA CYS A 16 3.87 -13.42 5.37
C CYS A 16 3.85 -14.40 6.54
N ALA A 17 4.80 -15.32 6.57
CA ALA A 17 4.82 -16.40 7.55
C ALA A 17 3.46 -17.15 7.51
N ASP A 18 2.74 -17.18 8.64
CA ASP A 18 1.44 -17.85 8.73
C ASP A 18 0.26 -16.88 8.54
N ALA A 19 0.55 -15.60 8.32
CA ALA A 19 -0.49 -14.59 8.19
C ALA A 19 -0.87 -14.41 6.71
N GLU A 20 -2.17 -14.38 6.46
CA GLU A 20 -2.73 -14.03 5.16
C GLU A 20 -3.75 -12.93 5.39
N VAL A 21 -3.60 -11.82 4.68
CA VAL A 21 -4.46 -10.65 4.87
C VAL A 21 -4.90 -10.12 3.52
N ARG A 22 -6.19 -9.85 3.40
CA ARG A 22 -6.76 -9.15 2.26
C ARG A 22 -7.26 -7.79 2.73
N VAL A 23 -6.90 -6.74 2.00
CA VAL A 23 -7.39 -5.39 2.25
C VAL A 23 -8.09 -4.85 1.02
N THR A 24 -9.07 -3.98 1.26
CA THR A 24 -9.78 -3.32 0.16
C THR A 24 -9.17 -1.95 -0.08
N ALA A 25 -9.15 -1.50 -1.34
CA ALA A 25 -8.67 -0.18 -1.67
C ALA A 25 -9.74 0.87 -1.36
N PRO A 26 -9.32 2.10 -0.96
CA PRO A 26 -10.26 3.19 -0.81
C PRO A 26 -10.97 3.51 -2.12
N ALA A 27 -12.24 3.89 -2.06
CA ALA A 27 -12.98 4.33 -3.22
C ALA A 27 -12.49 5.73 -3.63
N VAL A 28 -11.99 5.85 -4.86
CA VAL A 28 -11.47 7.11 -5.39
C VAL A 28 -11.94 7.30 -6.84
N LYS A 29 -11.94 8.55 -7.29
CA LYS A 29 -12.20 8.86 -8.69
C LYS A 29 -10.91 8.59 -9.47
N VAL A 30 -10.93 7.55 -10.30
CA VAL A 30 -9.76 7.16 -11.09
C VAL A 30 -9.60 8.08 -12.29
N VAL A 31 -8.44 8.72 -12.41
CA VAL A 31 -8.04 9.52 -13.56
C VAL A 31 -7.08 8.71 -14.43
N ASP A 32 -6.13 8.03 -13.81
CA ASP A 32 -5.09 7.28 -14.49
C ASP A 32 -4.58 6.17 -13.57
N THR A 33 -4.34 4.99 -14.10
CA THR A 33 -3.78 3.87 -13.35
C THR A 33 -2.27 3.70 -13.57
N ILE A 34 -1.66 4.54 -14.40
CA ILE A 34 -0.21 4.50 -14.67
C ILE A 34 0.55 4.76 -13.38
N GLY A 35 1.49 3.89 -13.07
CA GLY A 35 2.35 4.03 -11.91
C GLY A 35 1.74 3.56 -10.59
N ALA A 36 0.46 3.14 -10.57
CA ALA A 36 -0.18 2.69 -9.33
C ALA A 36 0.51 1.46 -8.72
N GLY A 37 0.90 0.50 -9.57
CA GLY A 37 1.62 -0.69 -9.12
C GLY A 37 2.99 -0.36 -8.55
N ASP A 38 3.72 0.54 -9.21
CA ASP A 38 5.03 1.00 -8.73
C ASP A 38 4.89 1.78 -7.41
N ALA A 39 3.88 2.63 -7.30
CA ALA A 39 3.60 3.39 -6.09
C ALA A 39 3.25 2.45 -4.93
N PHE A 40 2.47 1.41 -5.21
CA PHE A 40 2.12 0.39 -4.22
C PHE A 40 3.38 -0.31 -3.69
N GLY A 41 4.22 -0.81 -4.59
CA GLY A 41 5.47 -1.48 -4.21
C GLY A 41 6.40 -0.59 -3.39
N ALA A 42 6.59 0.65 -3.83
CA ALA A 42 7.41 1.62 -3.11
C ALA A 42 6.84 1.92 -1.72
N ALA A 43 5.52 2.00 -1.60
CA ALA A 43 4.85 2.24 -0.32
C ALA A 43 5.04 1.08 0.66
N VAL A 44 4.97 -0.17 0.19
CA VAL A 44 5.24 -1.33 1.02
C VAL A 44 6.67 -1.25 1.57
N LEU A 45 7.65 -0.99 0.71
CA LEU A 45 9.04 -0.89 1.14
C LEU A 45 9.25 0.26 2.13
N ALA A 46 8.63 1.41 1.87
CA ALA A 46 8.72 2.57 2.77
C ALA A 46 8.12 2.26 4.15
N TRP A 47 6.98 1.59 4.18
CA TRP A 47 6.36 1.19 5.44
C TRP A 47 7.27 0.27 6.23
N LEU A 48 7.84 -0.75 5.57
CA LEU A 48 8.74 -1.70 6.21
C LEU A 48 9.98 -1.01 6.78
N ALA A 49 10.57 -0.09 6.00
CA ALA A 49 11.73 0.67 6.46
C ALA A 49 11.39 1.56 7.66
N ASP A 50 10.27 2.28 7.60
CA ASP A 50 9.84 3.18 8.67
C ASP A 50 9.56 2.44 9.99
N HIS A 51 9.14 1.18 9.90
CA HIS A 51 8.80 0.37 11.08
C HIS A 51 9.92 -0.60 11.47
N GLY A 52 11.09 -0.48 10.85
CA GLY A 52 12.23 -1.33 11.19
C GLY A 52 12.05 -2.79 10.82
N ARG A 53 11.23 -3.07 9.80
CA ARG A 53 10.90 -4.43 9.38
C ARG A 53 11.57 -4.85 8.07
N LEU A 54 12.34 -3.98 7.45
CA LEU A 54 13.01 -4.28 6.20
C LEU A 54 14.29 -5.06 6.46
N SER A 55 14.23 -6.39 6.36
CA SER A 55 15.37 -7.28 6.59
C SER A 55 15.22 -8.56 5.78
N ARG A 56 16.30 -9.36 5.75
CA ARG A 56 16.29 -10.65 5.05
C ARG A 56 15.33 -11.65 5.73
N ASP A 57 15.19 -11.56 7.03
CA ASP A 57 14.31 -12.43 7.83
C ASP A 57 12.99 -11.72 8.10
N LEU A 58 12.43 -11.13 7.07
CA LEU A 58 11.19 -10.38 7.16
C LEU A 58 10.06 -11.25 7.71
N ARG A 59 9.53 -10.83 8.85
CA ARG A 59 8.35 -11.44 9.45
C ARG A 59 7.42 -10.34 9.93
N LEU A 60 6.16 -10.46 9.57
CA LEU A 60 5.14 -9.51 9.97
C LEU A 60 4.01 -10.26 10.66
N ALA A 61 3.57 -9.74 11.79
CA ALA A 61 2.33 -10.17 12.41
C ALA A 61 1.17 -9.75 11.50
N ARG A 62 0.00 -10.36 11.69
CA ARG A 62 -1.18 -10.07 10.89
C ARG A 62 -1.50 -8.57 10.89
N ASP A 63 -1.44 -7.91 12.04
CA ASP A 63 -1.74 -6.48 12.16
C ASP A 63 -0.74 -5.61 11.40
N GLU A 64 0.54 -5.98 11.45
CA GLU A 64 1.58 -5.29 10.71
C GLU A 64 1.40 -5.46 9.21
N LEU A 65 1.10 -6.67 8.77
CA LEU A 65 0.85 -6.96 7.36
C LEU A 65 -0.36 -6.15 6.86
N ARG A 66 -1.44 -6.14 7.63
CA ARG A 66 -2.63 -5.35 7.28
C ARG A 66 -2.29 -3.86 7.16
N ALA A 67 -1.58 -3.31 8.14
CA ALA A 67 -1.22 -1.89 8.14
C ALA A 67 -0.37 -1.51 6.94
N ALA A 68 0.61 -2.34 6.58
CA ALA A 68 1.46 -2.12 5.42
C ALA A 68 0.64 -2.12 4.12
N LEU A 69 -0.27 -3.09 3.97
CA LEU A 69 -1.11 -3.20 2.78
C LEU A 69 -2.12 -2.06 2.68
N GLU A 70 -2.72 -1.66 3.79
CA GLU A 70 -3.65 -0.54 3.80
C GLU A 70 -2.96 0.76 3.42
N PHE A 71 -1.76 1.00 3.94
CA PHE A 71 -0.96 2.15 3.57
C PHE A 71 -0.63 2.13 2.07
N ALA A 72 -0.20 0.98 1.55
CA ALA A 72 0.15 0.85 0.14
C ALA A 72 -1.07 1.04 -0.77
N CYS A 73 -2.23 0.53 -0.38
CA CYS A 73 -3.48 0.75 -1.12
C CYS A 73 -3.86 2.23 -1.14
N LEU A 74 -3.67 2.93 -0.03
CA LEU A 74 -3.93 4.37 0.03
C LEU A 74 -3.03 5.13 -0.94
N VAL A 75 -1.73 4.86 -0.93
CA VAL A 75 -0.77 5.50 -1.84
C VAL A 75 -1.13 5.24 -3.29
N ALA A 76 -1.41 3.97 -3.64
CA ALA A 76 -1.78 3.60 -5.01
C ALA A 76 -3.09 4.27 -5.44
N SER A 77 -4.07 4.34 -4.54
CA SER A 77 -5.36 4.97 -4.83
C SER A 77 -5.22 6.46 -5.09
N ILE A 78 -4.41 7.16 -4.30
CA ILE A 78 -4.16 8.58 -4.51
C ILE A 78 -3.42 8.79 -5.84
N THR A 79 -2.47 7.92 -6.17
CA THR A 79 -1.76 7.97 -7.45
C THR A 79 -2.72 7.86 -8.63
N CYS A 80 -3.74 7.00 -8.52
CA CYS A 80 -4.77 6.85 -9.56
C CYS A 80 -5.63 8.10 -9.75
N THR A 81 -5.66 9.02 -8.80
CA THR A 81 -6.43 10.28 -8.93
C THR A 81 -5.68 11.35 -9.71
N ARG A 82 -4.47 11.06 -10.16
CA ARG A 82 -3.58 12.00 -10.83
C ARG A 82 -3.21 11.49 -12.22
N ALA A 83 -2.93 12.43 -13.14
CA ALA A 83 -2.40 12.07 -14.44
C ALA A 83 -0.91 11.71 -14.33
N GLY A 84 -0.51 10.60 -14.95
CA GLY A 84 0.86 10.13 -14.93
C GLY A 84 1.26 9.51 -13.59
N ALA A 85 2.52 9.16 -13.43
CA ALA A 85 3.06 8.52 -12.22
C ALA A 85 3.55 9.58 -11.25
N ASP A 86 2.64 10.15 -10.49
CA ASP A 86 2.93 11.21 -9.51
C ASP A 86 2.49 10.77 -8.11
N PRO A 87 3.38 10.13 -7.32
CA PRO A 87 3.01 9.66 -5.99
C PRO A 87 2.75 10.81 -5.02
N PRO A 88 1.88 10.61 -4.02
CA PRO A 88 1.55 11.64 -3.05
C PRO A 88 2.72 11.91 -2.10
N TRP A 89 2.76 13.14 -1.57
CA TRP A 89 3.68 13.51 -0.52
C TRP A 89 3.14 13.04 0.84
N ARG A 90 4.01 12.89 1.84
CA ARG A 90 3.60 12.44 3.18
C ARG A 90 2.48 13.27 3.80
N ASN A 91 2.52 14.58 3.64
CA ASN A 91 1.49 15.47 4.18
C ASN A 91 0.13 15.25 3.51
N GLU A 92 0.11 14.87 2.24
CA GLU A 92 -1.13 14.51 1.54
C GLU A 92 -1.71 13.21 2.09
N LEU A 93 -0.86 12.24 2.38
CA LEU A 93 -1.27 10.97 2.98
C LEU A 93 -1.91 11.19 4.35
N ARG A 94 -1.34 12.08 5.17
CA ARG A 94 -1.91 12.42 6.47
C ARG A 94 -3.30 13.03 6.33
N ARG A 95 -3.49 13.94 5.37
CA ARG A 95 -4.80 14.54 5.11
C ARG A 95 -5.81 13.51 4.62
N GLY A 96 -5.38 12.62 3.73
CA GLY A 96 -6.22 11.52 3.26
C GLY A 96 -6.68 10.62 4.38
N SER A 97 -5.78 10.25 5.28
CA SER A 97 -6.09 9.38 6.43
C SER A 97 -7.08 10.03 7.40
N ARG A 98 -7.02 11.35 7.56
CA ARG A 98 -7.94 12.07 8.44
C ARG A 98 -9.35 12.19 7.89
N ARG A 99 -9.52 12.04 6.60
CA ARG A 99 -10.82 12.16 5.93
C ARG A 99 -11.62 10.86 5.96
N THR A 100 -10.95 9.80 6.28
CA THR A 100 -11.60 8.49 6.39
C THR A 100 -11.95 8.20 7.84
#